data_4d285b25407fe7baccb37e3e8af42473
#
_entry.id   4d285b25407fe7baccb37e3e8af42473
#
_cell.length_a   1.000
_cell.length_b   1.000
_cell.length_c   1.000
_cell.angle_alpha   90.00
_cell.angle_beta   90.00
_cell.angle_gamma   90.00
#
_symmetry.space_group_name_H-M   'P 1'
#
loop_
_entity.id
_entity.type
_entity.pdbx_description
1 polymer ?
#
loop_
_entity_poly.entity_id
_entity_poly.type
_entity_poly.pdbx_seq_one_letter_code
_entity_poly.pdbx_strand_id
1 'polypeptide(L)'
;MRALGIILAGGNSNKLGDLSAKRAVAAMPITGSYRAIDFALSNMTNSHIQKVAVFTQYNTRSLNEHLNSSKWWDXXXXGRKQGGLFIFTPTITAANSYWYKGTADALYQNIKFLKESHEPYVVIASGDGIYKLDYNKVLEEHISNGADITVVCKDMAPGEDDINRFGVVKMNDDGRIIDFEEKPLVAGTNTVSIGVYVIRRRQLIELLETCANEGRNDFVRDILVRYKGVKRIYGYKMDTYWRNIGTKESYYRANMDFLKKDVRDFFFKQHPDIYSRVDDLPPAKYNADAVVNNSLIASGCIINGTVENSVIFKKVYIGNNCVIRNSIILNDVNIGDNSIIENCIVESRDTLRANTVHQGTPEDIKVIVEKNFRYAL
;
A
#
# COMPACT_ATOMS: atom_id res chain seq x y z
N MET A 1 14.46 -21.17 -4.80
CA MET A 1 13.85 -20.00 -4.15
C MET A 1 14.69 -19.55 -2.99
N ARG A 2 15.08 -18.30 -2.96
CA ARG A 2 16.03 -17.81 -1.97
C ARG A 2 15.40 -16.99 -0.85
N ALA A 3 14.19 -16.48 -1.06
CA ALA A 3 13.58 -15.56 -0.10
C ALA A 3 12.13 -15.90 0.19
N LEU A 4 11.76 -15.67 1.43
CA LEU A 4 10.40 -15.66 1.94
C LEU A 4 9.90 -14.22 1.92
N GLY A 5 8.66 -14.00 1.51
CA GLY A 5 8.07 -12.66 1.50
C GLY A 5 7.19 -12.42 2.70
N ILE A 6 7.29 -11.22 3.25
CA ILE A 6 6.40 -10.75 4.31
C ILE A 6 5.84 -9.39 3.89
N ILE A 7 4.53 -9.24 3.93
CA ILE A 7 3.87 -7.94 3.68
C ILE A 7 3.21 -7.50 4.98
N LEU A 8 3.61 -6.33 5.47
CA LEU A 8 3.04 -5.74 6.67
C LEU A 8 1.85 -4.87 6.26
N ALA A 9 0.66 -5.35 6.55
CA ALA A 9 -0.60 -4.74 6.14
C ALA A 9 -1.50 -4.40 7.33
N GLY A 10 -0.93 -4.35 8.52
CA GLY A 10 -1.69 -4.11 9.75
C GLY A 10 -1.81 -2.64 10.15
N GLY A 11 -1.24 -1.75 9.37
CA GLY A 11 -1.22 -0.34 9.71
C GLY A 11 -2.60 0.30 9.68
N ASN A 12 -2.79 1.25 10.58
CA ASN A 12 -3.96 2.12 10.60
C ASN A 12 -3.44 3.55 10.56
N SER A 13 -4.01 4.37 9.71
CA SER A 13 -3.55 5.74 9.58
C SER A 13 -4.67 6.72 9.95
N ASN A 14 -4.46 7.41 11.05
CA ASN A 14 -5.37 8.48 11.45
C ASN A 14 -5.37 9.64 10.44
N LYS A 15 -4.30 9.76 9.66
CA LYS A 15 -4.18 10.84 8.66
C LYS A 15 -5.03 10.60 7.41
N LEU A 16 -5.57 9.39 7.25
CA LEU A 16 -6.56 9.09 6.21
C LEU A 16 -7.99 9.41 6.67
N GLY A 17 -8.20 9.62 7.97
CA GLY A 17 -9.50 9.96 8.51
C GLY A 17 -10.56 8.92 8.15
N ASP A 18 -11.70 9.41 7.67
CA ASP A 18 -12.83 8.54 7.33
C ASP A 18 -12.53 7.49 6.28
N LEU A 19 -11.52 7.71 5.43
CA LEU A 19 -11.18 6.75 4.38
C LEU A 19 -10.65 5.42 4.93
N SER A 20 -10.03 5.44 6.11
CA SER A 20 -9.53 4.21 6.73
C SER A 20 -10.48 3.62 7.77
N ALA A 21 -11.67 4.21 7.93
CA ALA A 21 -12.63 3.73 8.92
C ALA A 21 -13.20 2.35 8.55
N LYS A 22 -13.33 2.08 7.25
CA LYS A 22 -13.97 0.84 6.77
C LYS A 22 -12.99 -0.22 6.29
N ARG A 23 -11.72 0.14 6.07
CA ARG A 23 -10.75 -0.79 5.50
C ARG A 23 -9.33 -0.46 5.92
N ALA A 24 -8.48 -1.50 5.90
CA ALA A 24 -7.05 -1.33 6.13
C ALA A 24 -6.43 -0.46 5.03
N VAL A 25 -5.34 0.24 5.35
CA VAL A 25 -4.66 1.09 4.36
C VAL A 25 -4.21 0.26 3.15
N ALA A 26 -3.72 -0.95 3.38
CA ALA A 26 -3.28 -1.83 2.29
C ALA A 26 -4.42 -2.24 1.35
N ALA A 27 -5.67 -2.13 1.78
CA ALA A 27 -6.84 -2.45 0.96
C ALA A 27 -7.44 -1.23 0.26
N MET A 28 -6.83 -0.06 0.38
CA MET A 28 -7.34 1.17 -0.27
C MET A 28 -7.35 1.00 -1.78
N PRO A 29 -8.46 1.35 -2.44
CA PRO A 29 -8.53 1.27 -3.90
C PRO A 29 -7.60 2.28 -4.58
N ILE A 30 -6.94 1.85 -5.65
CA ILE A 30 -5.98 2.66 -6.41
C ILE A 30 -6.28 2.54 -7.90
N THR A 31 -6.22 3.64 -8.61
CA THR A 31 -6.26 3.77 -10.08
C THR A 31 -7.51 3.17 -10.74
N GLY A 32 -8.58 3.05 -10.02
CA GLY A 32 -9.85 2.55 -10.56
C GLY A 32 -10.05 1.06 -10.41
N SER A 33 -8.99 0.25 -10.47
CA SER A 33 -9.16 -1.22 -10.55
C SER A 33 -8.25 -2.01 -9.62
N TYR A 34 -7.34 -1.36 -8.89
CA TYR A 34 -6.34 -2.03 -8.07
C TYR A 34 -6.56 -1.71 -6.60
N ARG A 35 -5.84 -2.39 -5.75
CA ARG A 35 -5.70 -2.06 -4.33
C ARG A 35 -4.24 -1.87 -4.01
N ALA A 36 -3.95 -1.12 -2.96
CA ALA A 36 -2.56 -0.79 -2.63
C ALA A 36 -1.68 -2.02 -2.50
N ILE A 37 -2.17 -3.07 -1.84
CA ILE A 37 -1.39 -4.29 -1.60
C ILE A 37 -1.02 -5.02 -2.91
N ASP A 38 -1.76 -4.78 -3.99
CA ASP A 38 -1.50 -5.46 -5.27
C ASP A 38 -0.07 -5.18 -5.77
N PHE A 39 0.47 -4.01 -5.48
CA PHE A 39 1.81 -3.64 -5.93
C PHE A 39 2.88 -4.46 -5.22
N ALA A 40 2.82 -4.56 -3.91
CA ALA A 40 3.76 -5.39 -3.17
C ALA A 40 3.62 -6.87 -3.54
N LEU A 41 2.39 -7.37 -3.66
CA LEU A 41 2.15 -8.76 -4.07
C LEU A 41 2.69 -9.03 -5.46
N SER A 42 2.49 -8.11 -6.40
CA SER A 42 2.99 -8.27 -7.76
C SER A 42 4.51 -8.25 -7.78
N ASN A 43 5.14 -7.40 -6.99
CA ASN A 43 6.60 -7.39 -6.86
C ASN A 43 7.11 -8.72 -6.32
N MET A 44 6.41 -9.31 -5.34
CA MET A 44 6.77 -10.64 -4.83
C MET A 44 6.69 -11.69 -5.93
N THR A 45 5.55 -11.71 -6.64
CA THR A 45 5.33 -12.67 -7.73
C THR A 45 6.38 -12.51 -8.82
N ASN A 46 6.63 -11.30 -9.25
CA ASN A 46 7.58 -11.01 -10.32
C ASN A 46 9.03 -11.26 -9.91
N SER A 47 9.31 -11.26 -8.62
CA SER A 47 10.62 -11.63 -8.07
C SER A 47 10.74 -13.12 -7.77
N HIS A 48 9.73 -13.90 -8.16
CA HIS A 48 9.69 -15.36 -7.95
C HIS A 48 9.74 -15.75 -6.47
N ILE A 49 9.19 -14.91 -5.60
CA ILE A 49 9.01 -15.22 -4.19
C ILE A 49 7.68 -15.96 -4.06
N GLN A 50 7.76 -17.27 -3.80
CA GLN A 50 6.60 -18.15 -3.89
C GLN A 50 5.86 -18.34 -2.58
N LYS A 51 6.47 -17.97 -1.46
CA LYS A 51 5.87 -18.10 -0.14
C LYS A 51 5.79 -16.69 0.46
N VAL A 52 4.57 -16.22 0.65
CA VAL A 52 4.34 -14.84 1.10
C VAL A 52 3.37 -14.87 2.28
N ALA A 53 3.73 -14.18 3.36
CA ALA A 53 2.87 -13.99 4.52
C ALA A 53 2.41 -12.54 4.59
N VAL A 54 1.11 -12.33 4.77
CA VAL A 54 0.53 -11.00 4.93
C VAL A 54 0.06 -10.88 6.38
N PHE A 55 0.56 -9.87 7.09
CA PHE A 55 0.18 -9.62 8.48
C PHE A 55 -0.83 -8.48 8.53
N THR A 56 -2.04 -8.77 9.03
CA THR A 56 -3.15 -7.82 9.08
C THR A 56 -3.63 -7.66 10.52
N GLN A 57 -4.26 -6.55 10.83
CA GLN A 57 -4.77 -6.31 12.17
C GLN A 57 -6.10 -5.56 12.21
N TYR A 58 -6.18 -4.40 11.57
CA TYR A 58 -7.35 -3.53 11.64
C TYR A 58 -8.15 -3.61 10.36
N ASN A 59 -9.49 -3.59 10.50
CA ASN A 59 -10.43 -3.48 9.38
C ASN A 59 -10.08 -4.45 8.25
N THR A 60 -9.85 -5.71 8.60
CA THR A 60 -9.26 -6.70 7.71
C THR A 60 -10.26 -7.29 6.70
N ARG A 61 -11.56 -7.07 6.88
CA ARG A 61 -12.57 -7.74 6.07
C ARG A 61 -12.37 -7.50 4.57
N SER A 62 -12.26 -6.23 4.19
CA SER A 62 -12.09 -5.86 2.79
C SER A 62 -10.80 -6.43 2.20
N LEU A 63 -9.73 -6.40 2.99
CA LEU A 63 -8.44 -6.94 2.56
C LEU A 63 -8.53 -8.46 2.39
N ASN A 64 -9.14 -9.17 3.34
CA ASN A 64 -9.28 -10.61 3.27
C ASN A 64 -10.15 -11.04 2.08
N GLU A 65 -11.21 -10.30 1.81
CA GLU A 65 -12.06 -10.57 0.63
C GLU A 65 -11.28 -10.40 -0.67
N HIS A 66 -10.42 -9.38 -0.74
CA HIS A 66 -9.57 -9.14 -1.91
C HIS A 66 -8.55 -10.28 -2.09
N LEU A 67 -7.96 -10.76 -1.01
CA LEU A 67 -6.93 -11.80 -1.03
C LEU A 67 -7.50 -13.22 -1.06
N ASN A 68 -8.79 -13.37 -1.02
CA ASN A 68 -9.46 -14.66 -0.85
C ASN A 68 -9.05 -15.70 -1.90
N SER A 69 -8.73 -15.27 -3.09
CA SER A 69 -8.15 -16.18 -4.09
C SER A 69 -6.76 -15.66 -4.47
N SER A 70 -5.76 -16.42 -4.10
CA SER A 70 -4.36 -16.05 -4.38
C SER A 70 -3.94 -16.29 -5.83
N LYS A 71 -4.83 -16.80 -6.65
CA LYS A 71 -4.51 -17.16 -8.04
C LYS A 71 -4.03 -15.97 -8.88
N TRP A 72 -4.50 -14.80 -8.55
CA TRP A 72 -4.18 -13.60 -9.33
C TRP A 72 -2.69 -13.21 -9.24
N TRP A 73 -2.03 -13.67 -8.17
CA TRP A 73 -0.60 -13.38 -7.95
C TRP A 73 0.27 -14.63 -8.04
N ASP A 74 -0.31 -15.74 -8.61
CA ASP A 74 0.37 -17.04 -8.73
C ASP A 74 0.93 -17.54 -7.38
N UNK A 75 0.44 -17.13 -6.45
CA UNK A 75 0.78 -17.58 -5.15
C UNK A 75 -0.15 -18.67 -4.75
N UNK A 76 -0.65 -19.35 -5.76
CA UNK A 76 -1.50 -20.42 -5.46
C UNK A 76 -0.64 -21.54 -4.98
N UNK A 77 -1.05 -21.91 -4.08
CA UNK A 77 -0.44 -23.00 -3.43
C UNK A 77 -1.02 -24.25 -3.95
N UNK A 78 -1.70 -24.12 -4.85
CA UNK A 78 -2.31 -25.23 -5.42
C UNK A 78 -1.27 -26.14 -6.03
N GLY A 79 -1.02 -27.03 -5.38
CA GLY A 79 -0.15 -28.10 -5.78
C GLY A 79 1.33 -27.92 -5.44
N ARG A 80 1.70 -26.83 -4.83
CA ARG A 80 3.08 -26.61 -4.38
C ARG A 80 3.18 -26.93 -2.88
N LYS A 81 4.05 -27.85 -2.53
CA LYS A 81 4.17 -28.30 -1.13
C LYS A 81 4.72 -27.22 -0.18
N GLN A 82 5.39 -26.20 -0.70
CA GLN A 82 6.11 -25.24 0.14
C GLN A 82 5.84 -23.77 -0.19
N GLY A 83 4.86 -23.49 -1.05
CA GLY A 83 4.54 -22.11 -1.42
C GLY A 83 3.16 -21.69 -0.98
N GLY A 84 2.79 -20.47 -1.34
CA GLY A 84 1.44 -19.97 -1.12
C GLY A 84 1.37 -18.63 -0.42
N LEU A 85 0.15 -18.14 -0.32
CA LEU A 85 -0.17 -16.88 0.38
C LEU A 85 -0.79 -17.22 1.72
N PHE A 86 -0.19 -16.72 2.80
CA PHE A 86 -0.62 -16.97 4.18
C PHE A 86 -1.05 -15.64 4.79
N ILE A 87 -2.22 -15.62 5.44
CA ILE A 87 -2.71 -14.39 6.08
C ILE A 87 -2.73 -14.63 7.60
N PHE A 88 -2.04 -13.75 8.33
CA PHE A 88 -1.94 -13.81 9.78
C PHE A 88 -2.61 -12.61 10.42
N THR A 89 -3.46 -12.89 11.39
CA THR A 89 -4.13 -11.88 12.22
C THR A 89 -3.78 -12.14 13.69
N PRO A 90 -3.94 -11.16 14.56
CA PRO A 90 -3.74 -11.43 16.00
C PRO A 90 -4.68 -12.56 16.45
N THR A 91 -4.14 -13.51 17.17
CA THR A 91 -4.89 -14.68 17.63
C THR A 91 -4.72 -14.82 19.13
N ILE A 92 -5.83 -15.02 19.83
CA ILE A 92 -5.80 -15.30 21.26
C ILE A 92 -5.36 -16.74 21.47
N THR A 93 -4.30 -16.92 22.23
CA THR A 93 -3.78 -18.24 22.60
C THR A 93 -3.53 -18.26 24.11
N ALA A 94 -3.15 -19.42 24.61
CA ALA A 94 -2.76 -19.53 26.02
C ALA A 94 -1.57 -18.63 26.38
N ALA A 95 -0.71 -18.36 25.40
CA ALA A 95 0.49 -17.55 25.60
C ALA A 95 0.31 -16.08 25.23
N ASN A 96 -0.78 -15.73 24.53
CA ASN A 96 -0.99 -14.37 24.05
C ASN A 96 -2.47 -14.04 23.96
N SER A 97 -2.86 -12.93 24.60
CA SER A 97 -4.24 -12.45 24.58
C SER A 97 -4.36 -11.03 24.02
N TYR A 98 -3.34 -10.56 23.29
CA TYR A 98 -3.25 -9.16 22.88
C TYR A 98 -3.24 -9.01 21.36
N TRP A 99 -3.66 -7.83 20.92
CA TRP A 99 -3.38 -7.37 19.56
C TRP A 99 -1.88 -7.23 19.36
N TYR A 100 -1.47 -7.14 18.10
CA TYR A 100 -0.05 -6.84 17.83
C TYR A 100 0.30 -5.48 18.42
N LYS A 101 1.36 -5.43 19.19
CA LYS A 101 1.81 -4.19 19.83
C LYS A 101 2.68 -3.34 18.92
N GLY A 102 3.09 -3.89 17.77
CA GLY A 102 3.91 -3.23 16.79
C GLY A 102 4.38 -4.23 15.76
N THR A 103 5.16 -3.77 14.80
CA THR A 103 5.57 -4.61 13.67
C THR A 103 6.50 -5.76 14.08
N ALA A 104 7.43 -5.53 15.01
CA ALA A 104 8.29 -6.61 15.50
C ALA A 104 7.47 -7.62 16.32
N ASP A 105 6.51 -7.15 17.10
CA ASP A 105 5.64 -8.04 17.87
C ASP A 105 4.78 -8.91 16.95
N ALA A 106 4.26 -8.35 15.84
CA ALA A 106 3.48 -9.13 14.89
C ALA A 106 4.32 -10.28 14.31
N LEU A 107 5.55 -10.00 13.96
CA LEU A 107 6.47 -11.03 13.46
C LEU A 107 6.80 -12.05 14.54
N TYR A 108 7.03 -11.60 15.76
CA TYR A 108 7.38 -12.49 16.87
C TYR A 108 6.22 -13.41 17.23
N GLN A 109 4.98 -12.91 17.27
CA GLN A 109 3.82 -13.77 17.58
C GLN A 109 3.65 -14.89 16.56
N ASN A 110 4.21 -14.72 15.36
CA ASN A 110 4.15 -15.72 14.29
C ASN A 110 5.52 -16.31 13.99
N ILE A 111 6.41 -16.32 14.98
CA ILE A 111 7.79 -16.74 14.78
C ILE A 111 7.90 -18.21 14.37
N LYS A 112 6.91 -19.03 14.74
CA LYS A 112 6.88 -20.43 14.33
C LYS A 112 6.89 -20.54 12.80
N PHE A 113 6.13 -19.68 12.10
CA PHE A 113 6.12 -19.65 10.64
C PHE A 113 7.53 -19.40 10.09
N LEU A 114 8.27 -18.47 10.70
CA LEU A 114 9.64 -18.18 10.29
C LEU A 114 10.56 -19.37 10.56
N LYS A 115 10.42 -20.00 11.73
CA LYS A 115 11.27 -21.12 12.11
C LYS A 115 11.03 -22.35 11.23
N GLU A 116 9.80 -22.57 10.80
CA GLU A 116 9.43 -23.70 9.95
C GLU A 116 9.71 -23.45 8.47
N SER A 117 10.03 -22.24 8.08
CA SER A 117 10.38 -21.91 6.70
C SER A 117 11.83 -22.30 6.42
N HIS A 118 12.13 -22.50 5.13
CA HIS A 118 13.47 -22.98 4.73
C HIS A 118 14.25 -21.96 3.92
N GLU A 119 13.62 -20.90 3.47
CA GLU A 119 14.28 -19.86 2.68
C GLU A 119 15.33 -19.15 3.53
N PRO A 120 16.55 -18.96 3.00
CA PRO A 120 17.59 -18.33 3.82
C PRO A 120 17.39 -16.82 4.06
N TYR A 121 16.62 -16.15 3.20
CA TYR A 121 16.42 -14.71 3.31
C TYR A 121 14.94 -14.37 3.44
N VAL A 122 14.66 -13.19 3.98
CA VAL A 122 13.32 -12.65 4.11
C VAL A 122 13.29 -11.26 3.45
N VAL A 123 12.29 -11.04 2.61
CA VAL A 123 11.97 -9.70 2.10
C VAL A 123 10.73 -9.22 2.84
N ILE A 124 10.85 -8.13 3.56
CA ILE A 124 9.74 -7.50 4.28
C ILE A 124 9.33 -6.26 3.52
N ALA A 125 8.06 -6.13 3.17
CA ALA A 125 7.54 -4.98 2.43
C ALA A 125 6.29 -4.45 3.10
N SER A 126 6.12 -3.12 3.07
CA SER A 126 4.89 -2.48 3.50
C SER A 126 3.80 -2.65 2.44
N GLY A 127 2.56 -2.86 2.88
CA GLY A 127 1.42 -3.05 1.98
C GLY A 127 0.79 -1.76 1.45
N ASP A 128 1.32 -0.60 1.82
CA ASP A 128 0.73 0.69 1.47
C ASP A 128 1.59 1.52 0.52
N GLY A 129 2.54 0.90 -0.15
CA GLY A 129 3.39 1.58 -1.13
C GLY A 129 2.98 1.23 -2.56
N ILE A 130 3.01 2.24 -3.42
CA ILE A 130 2.73 2.11 -4.85
C ILE A 130 4.06 2.22 -5.59
N TYR A 131 4.55 1.09 -6.11
CA TYR A 131 5.87 1.03 -6.75
C TYR A 131 6.05 -0.29 -7.48
N LYS A 132 7.09 -0.36 -8.31
CA LYS A 132 7.57 -1.59 -8.95
C LYS A 132 9.04 -1.77 -8.59
N LEU A 133 9.39 -2.95 -8.14
CA LEU A 133 10.77 -3.24 -7.74
C LEU A 133 11.04 -4.74 -7.86
N ASP A 134 12.16 -5.08 -8.47
CA ASP A 134 12.64 -6.46 -8.48
C ASP A 134 13.41 -6.72 -7.18
N TYR A 135 12.80 -7.45 -6.29
CA TYR A 135 13.42 -7.75 -4.99
C TYR A 135 14.69 -8.59 -5.14
N ASN A 136 14.84 -9.30 -6.26
CA ASN A 136 16.08 -10.06 -6.48
C ASN A 136 17.29 -9.16 -6.63
N LYS A 137 17.12 -7.97 -7.21
CA LYS A 137 18.23 -7.01 -7.31
C LYS A 137 18.65 -6.51 -5.95
N VAL A 138 17.68 -6.28 -5.06
CA VAL A 138 17.98 -5.89 -3.69
C VAL A 138 18.72 -7.02 -2.96
N LEU A 139 18.24 -8.25 -3.13
CA LEU A 139 18.83 -9.41 -2.49
C LEU A 139 20.26 -9.66 -2.99
N GLU A 140 20.50 -9.51 -4.28
CA GLU A 140 21.85 -9.65 -4.84
C GLU A 140 22.83 -8.64 -4.23
N GLU A 141 22.40 -7.40 -4.10
CA GLU A 141 23.23 -6.36 -3.51
C GLU A 141 23.44 -6.60 -2.01
N HIS A 142 22.39 -7.09 -1.32
CA HIS A 142 22.48 -7.48 0.08
C HIS A 142 23.58 -8.51 0.30
N ILE A 143 23.60 -9.54 -0.53
CA ILE A 143 24.60 -10.61 -0.45
C ILE A 143 25.99 -10.07 -0.81
N SER A 144 26.08 -9.29 -1.88
CA SER A 144 27.35 -8.75 -2.36
C SER A 144 28.01 -7.85 -1.31
N ASN A 145 27.23 -7.06 -0.59
CA ASN A 145 27.75 -6.17 0.46
C ASN A 145 28.06 -6.90 1.77
N GLY A 146 27.67 -8.16 1.90
CA GLY A 146 27.76 -8.84 3.18
C GLY A 146 26.95 -8.16 4.26
N ALA A 147 25.81 -7.58 3.88
CA ALA A 147 24.98 -6.79 4.79
C ALA A 147 24.26 -7.67 5.79
N ASP A 148 24.02 -7.12 6.97
CA ASP A 148 23.10 -7.73 7.94
C ASP A 148 21.66 -7.40 7.55
N ILE A 149 21.38 -6.13 7.22
CA ILE A 149 20.07 -5.68 6.77
C ILE A 149 20.28 -4.72 5.60
N THR A 150 19.44 -4.86 4.57
CA THR A 150 19.39 -3.88 3.48
C THR A 150 18.04 -3.19 3.49
N VAL A 151 18.05 -1.87 3.42
CA VAL A 151 16.86 -1.01 3.43
C VAL A 151 16.73 -0.38 2.05
N VAL A 152 15.58 -0.55 1.41
CA VAL A 152 15.33 0.11 0.14
C VAL A 152 14.99 1.59 0.42
N CYS A 153 15.67 2.48 -0.27
CA CYS A 153 15.59 3.91 -0.05
C CYS A 153 15.28 4.65 -1.34
N LYS A 154 14.76 5.86 -1.19
CA LYS A 154 14.51 6.74 -2.32
C LYS A 154 14.83 8.17 -1.94
N ASP A 155 15.50 8.89 -2.86
CA ASP A 155 15.70 10.33 -2.71
C ASP A 155 14.42 11.03 -3.15
N MET A 156 13.84 11.82 -2.25
CA MET A 156 12.58 12.50 -2.49
C MET A 156 12.82 13.89 -3.05
N ALA A 157 12.07 14.26 -4.08
CA ALA A 157 12.14 15.62 -4.63
C ALA A 157 11.47 16.61 -3.66
N PRO A 158 11.89 17.89 -3.68
CA PRO A 158 11.23 18.89 -2.84
C PRO A 158 9.73 18.98 -3.17
N GLY A 159 8.91 18.97 -2.12
CA GLY A 159 7.46 19.06 -2.25
C GLY A 159 6.76 17.78 -2.68
N GLU A 160 7.50 16.70 -2.90
CA GLU A 160 6.91 15.43 -3.32
C GLU A 160 6.06 14.81 -2.23
N ASP A 161 6.51 14.87 -0.98
CA ASP A 161 5.75 14.41 0.18
C ASP A 161 6.39 15.00 1.43
N ASP A 162 5.75 14.80 2.58
CA ASP A 162 6.31 15.17 3.87
C ASP A 162 7.31 14.09 4.30
N ILE A 163 8.58 14.39 4.13
CA ILE A 163 9.69 13.47 4.43
C ILE A 163 9.61 13.00 5.89
N ASN A 164 9.14 13.87 6.78
CA ASN A 164 9.12 13.57 8.21
C ASN A 164 8.13 12.46 8.60
N ARG A 165 7.31 12.01 7.64
CA ARG A 165 6.44 10.85 7.88
C ARG A 165 7.16 9.51 7.80
N PHE A 166 8.41 9.48 7.34
CA PHE A 166 9.14 8.26 7.01
C PHE A 166 10.40 8.12 7.84
N GLY A 167 11.01 6.96 7.77
CA GLY A 167 12.38 6.79 8.22
C GLY A 167 13.30 7.57 7.28
N VAL A 168 14.14 8.43 7.85
CA VAL A 168 15.07 9.28 7.10
C VAL A 168 16.46 8.71 7.27
N VAL A 169 17.18 8.56 6.16
CA VAL A 169 18.41 7.77 6.10
C VAL A 169 19.55 8.63 5.63
N LYS A 170 20.72 8.44 6.24
CA LYS A 170 21.99 9.02 5.74
C LYS A 170 22.92 7.87 5.38
N MET A 171 23.42 7.87 4.15
CA MET A 171 24.32 6.83 3.66
C MET A 171 25.69 7.42 3.32
N ASN A 172 26.74 6.61 3.52
CA ASN A 172 28.07 6.98 3.00
C ASN A 172 28.17 6.58 1.52
N ASP A 173 29.34 6.83 0.92
CA ASP A 173 29.56 6.59 -0.50
C ASP A 173 29.49 5.10 -0.87
N ASP A 174 29.72 4.22 0.07
CA ASP A 174 29.64 2.78 -0.14
C ASP A 174 28.22 2.23 -0.05
N GLY A 175 27.25 3.08 0.30
CA GLY A 175 25.88 2.66 0.51
C GLY A 175 25.57 2.23 1.92
N ARG A 176 26.56 2.26 2.82
CA ARG A 176 26.34 1.92 4.23
C ARG A 176 25.50 3.01 4.90
N ILE A 177 24.47 2.61 5.61
CA ILE A 177 23.64 3.54 6.38
C ILE A 177 24.40 3.92 7.65
N ILE A 178 24.69 5.21 7.78
CA ILE A 178 25.43 5.74 8.92
C ILE A 178 24.51 6.47 9.90
N ASP A 179 23.28 6.79 9.50
CA ASP A 179 22.26 7.30 10.41
C ASP A 179 20.89 6.93 9.91
N PHE A 180 19.98 6.69 10.84
CA PHE A 180 18.59 6.34 10.56
C PHE A 180 17.71 6.94 11.66
N GLU A 181 16.81 7.85 11.27
CA GLU A 181 15.89 8.48 12.20
C GLU A 181 14.45 8.17 11.79
N GLU A 182 13.68 7.62 12.71
CA GLU A 182 12.28 7.29 12.41
C GLU A 182 11.40 8.52 12.68
N LYS A 183 10.77 9.00 11.62
CA LYS A 183 9.83 10.14 11.66
C LYS A 183 10.40 11.31 12.46
N PRO A 184 11.54 11.86 12.03
CA PRO A 184 12.18 12.94 12.78
C PRO A 184 11.37 14.23 12.67
N LEU A 185 11.53 15.12 13.64
CA LEU A 185 10.90 16.45 13.57
C LEU A 185 11.52 17.29 12.46
N VAL A 186 12.84 17.17 12.27
CA VAL A 186 13.56 17.85 11.20
C VAL A 186 14.41 16.82 10.47
N ALA A 187 14.14 16.64 9.18
CA ALA A 187 14.89 15.68 8.37
C ALA A 187 16.27 16.24 8.01
N GLY A 188 17.31 15.44 8.21
CA GLY A 188 18.68 15.81 7.88
C GLY A 188 19.06 15.56 6.43
N THR A 189 18.32 14.73 5.72
CA THR A 189 18.54 14.40 4.31
C THR A 189 17.20 14.28 3.62
N ASN A 190 17.22 14.11 2.28
CA ASN A 190 15.99 13.84 1.52
C ASN A 190 15.85 12.35 1.14
N THR A 191 16.66 11.48 1.72
CA THR A 191 16.61 10.05 1.45
C THR A 191 15.71 9.37 2.49
N VAL A 192 14.69 8.67 2.02
CA VAL A 192 13.74 8.00 2.91
C VAL A 192 13.74 6.50 2.70
N SER A 193 13.41 5.76 3.76
CA SER A 193 13.11 4.34 3.69
C SER A 193 11.71 4.16 3.10
N ILE A 194 11.58 3.26 2.14
CA ILE A 194 10.28 3.00 1.53
C ILE A 194 9.53 1.86 2.21
N GLY A 195 10.04 1.33 3.31
CA GLY A 195 9.39 0.25 4.04
C GLY A 195 9.64 -1.13 3.43
N VAL A 196 10.77 -1.30 2.77
CA VAL A 196 11.16 -2.60 2.19
C VAL A 196 12.54 -2.96 2.72
N TYR A 197 12.67 -4.18 3.26
CA TYR A 197 13.89 -4.62 3.94
C TYR A 197 14.24 -6.04 3.52
N VAL A 198 15.55 -6.32 3.45
CA VAL A 198 16.06 -7.68 3.22
C VAL A 198 16.94 -8.06 4.40
N ILE A 199 16.72 -9.25 4.95
CA ILE A 199 17.47 -9.73 6.10
C ILE A 199 17.55 -11.27 6.01
N ARG A 200 18.63 -11.85 6.53
CA ARG A 200 18.74 -13.30 6.64
C ARG A 200 17.69 -13.83 7.62
N ARG A 201 16.97 -14.89 7.24
CA ARG A 201 15.85 -15.41 8.06
C ARG A 201 16.30 -15.75 9.47
N ARG A 202 17.44 -16.42 9.60
CA ARG A 202 17.95 -16.82 10.92
C ARG A 202 18.26 -15.59 11.78
N GLN A 203 18.83 -14.56 11.20
CA GLN A 203 19.13 -13.33 11.94
C GLN A 203 17.85 -12.60 12.35
N LEU A 204 16.84 -12.58 11.49
CA LEU A 204 15.56 -11.99 11.85
C LEU A 204 14.96 -12.70 13.07
N ILE A 205 14.98 -14.02 13.09
CA ILE A 205 14.47 -14.79 14.23
C ILE A 205 15.19 -14.38 15.51
N GLU A 206 16.53 -14.32 15.48
CA GLU A 206 17.31 -13.94 16.66
C GLU A 206 16.97 -12.54 17.14
N LEU A 207 16.85 -11.58 16.23
CA LEU A 207 16.50 -10.19 16.59
C LEU A 207 15.09 -10.10 17.19
N LEU A 208 14.14 -10.84 16.62
CA LEU A 208 12.77 -10.84 17.14
C LEU A 208 12.70 -11.44 18.54
N GLU A 209 13.45 -12.51 18.80
CA GLU A 209 13.50 -13.11 20.14
C GLU A 209 14.13 -12.15 21.15
N THR A 210 15.18 -11.45 20.76
CA THR A 210 15.80 -10.43 21.60
C THR A 210 14.82 -9.30 21.91
N CYS A 211 14.12 -8.80 20.88
CA CYS A 211 13.13 -7.74 21.08
C CYS A 211 12.02 -8.18 22.03
N ALA A 212 11.52 -9.41 21.84
CA ALA A 212 10.45 -9.92 22.71
C ALA A 212 10.89 -10.01 24.17
N ASN A 213 12.11 -10.50 24.40
CA ASN A 213 12.64 -10.62 25.77
C ASN A 213 12.81 -9.26 26.43
N GLU A 214 13.03 -8.21 25.66
CA GLU A 214 13.24 -6.86 26.17
C GLU A 214 11.98 -6.00 26.15
N GLY A 215 10.85 -6.55 25.71
CA GLY A 215 9.61 -5.80 25.61
C GLY A 215 9.60 -4.77 24.49
N ARG A 216 10.40 -4.96 23.46
CA ARG A 216 10.49 -4.05 22.33
C ARG A 216 9.60 -4.57 21.18
N ASN A 217 8.87 -3.69 20.54
CA ASN A 217 7.79 -4.10 19.65
C ASN A 217 7.86 -3.56 18.23
N ASP A 218 8.74 -2.59 17.96
CA ASP A 218 8.75 -1.88 16.68
C ASP A 218 9.97 -2.28 15.85
N PHE A 219 9.74 -2.80 14.64
CA PHE A 219 10.83 -3.25 13.78
C PHE A 219 11.78 -2.10 13.42
N VAL A 220 11.25 -0.95 13.07
CA VAL A 220 12.10 0.16 12.64
C VAL A 220 12.90 0.73 13.81
N ARG A 221 12.23 1.10 14.90
CA ARG A 221 12.91 1.72 16.05
C ARG A 221 13.80 0.75 16.79
N ASP A 222 13.33 -0.46 16.98
CA ASP A 222 13.99 -1.40 17.87
C ASP A 222 15.00 -2.30 17.18
N ILE A 223 15.00 -2.31 15.84
CA ILE A 223 16.00 -3.05 15.07
C ILE A 223 16.82 -2.10 14.21
N LEU A 224 16.20 -1.34 13.31
CA LEU A 224 16.97 -0.51 12.38
C LEU A 224 17.67 0.66 13.06
N VAL A 225 16.93 1.46 13.83
CA VAL A 225 17.51 2.62 14.52
C VAL A 225 18.49 2.15 15.61
N ARG A 226 18.07 1.15 16.39
CA ARG A 226 18.88 0.65 17.51
C ARG A 226 20.23 0.12 17.06
N TYR A 227 20.27 -0.62 15.95
CA TYR A 227 21.49 -1.32 15.52
C TYR A 227 22.22 -0.61 14.40
N LYS A 228 21.87 0.63 14.07
CA LYS A 228 22.46 1.34 12.94
C LYS A 228 23.98 1.52 13.03
N GLY A 229 24.52 1.61 14.24
CA GLY A 229 25.96 1.74 14.47
C GLY A 229 26.66 0.43 14.81
N VAL A 230 25.93 -0.66 14.94
CA VAL A 230 26.48 -1.96 15.37
C VAL A 230 26.44 -2.96 14.22
N LYS A 231 25.35 -3.05 13.51
CA LYS A 231 25.17 -3.99 12.40
C LYS A 231 25.48 -3.31 11.06
N ARG A 232 25.78 -4.15 10.07
CA ARG A 232 26.09 -3.67 8.72
C ARG A 232 24.76 -3.46 7.98
N ILE A 233 24.22 -2.26 8.08
CA ILE A 233 22.96 -1.89 7.44
C ILE A 233 23.28 -1.06 6.20
N TYR A 234 22.80 -1.51 5.04
CA TYR A 234 23.05 -0.86 3.76
C TYR A 234 21.75 -0.33 3.17
N GLY A 235 21.85 0.75 2.41
CA GLY A 235 20.75 1.27 1.63
C GLY A 235 20.85 0.80 0.17
N TYR A 236 19.71 0.49 -0.40
CA TYR A 236 19.57 0.21 -1.83
C TYR A 236 18.71 1.33 -2.41
N LYS A 237 19.28 2.19 -3.23
CA LYS A 237 18.55 3.34 -3.78
C LYS A 237 17.73 2.93 -4.98
N MET A 238 16.43 3.20 -4.93
CA MET A 238 15.48 3.05 -6.02
C MET A 238 15.21 4.43 -6.62
N ASP A 239 15.21 4.52 -7.94
CA ASP A 239 15.01 5.80 -8.61
C ASP A 239 13.71 5.90 -9.42
N THR A 240 12.86 4.87 -9.36
CA THR A 240 11.59 4.87 -10.06
C THR A 240 10.47 5.36 -9.15
N TYR A 241 9.26 5.42 -9.68
CA TYR A 241 8.09 5.91 -8.95
C TYR A 241 7.88 5.15 -7.65
N TRP A 242 7.62 5.87 -6.59
CA TRP A 242 7.14 5.34 -5.31
C TRP A 242 6.29 6.39 -4.61
N ARG A 243 5.17 5.95 -4.06
CA ARG A 243 4.35 6.82 -3.21
C ARG A 243 3.69 5.97 -2.13
N ASN A 244 3.75 6.46 -0.89
CA ASN A 244 3.04 5.87 0.24
C ASN A 244 1.69 6.57 0.37
N ILE A 245 0.63 5.81 0.57
CA ILE A 245 -0.73 6.35 0.57
C ILE A 245 -1.31 6.54 1.98
N GLY A 246 -0.45 6.75 2.97
CA GLY A 246 -0.87 6.82 4.37
C GLY A 246 -1.53 8.14 4.80
N THR A 247 -1.62 9.13 3.93
CA THR A 247 -2.35 10.37 4.23
C THR A 247 -3.37 10.64 3.15
N LYS A 248 -4.37 11.47 3.48
CA LYS A 248 -5.39 11.88 2.50
C LYS A 248 -4.73 12.52 1.27
N GLU A 249 -3.77 13.41 1.50
CA GLU A 249 -3.09 14.12 0.42
C GLU A 249 -2.28 13.17 -0.46
N SER A 250 -1.52 12.27 0.13
CA SER A 250 -0.71 11.34 -0.65
C SER A 250 -1.59 10.31 -1.37
N TYR A 251 -2.68 9.89 -0.76
CA TYR A 251 -3.65 9.00 -1.41
C TYR A 251 -4.27 9.67 -2.64
N TYR A 252 -4.70 10.92 -2.50
CA TYR A 252 -5.24 11.69 -3.62
C TYR A 252 -4.20 11.81 -4.74
N ARG A 253 -2.97 12.20 -4.39
CA ARG A 253 -1.91 12.39 -5.39
C ARG A 253 -1.53 11.07 -6.06
N ALA A 254 -1.50 9.97 -5.32
CA ALA A 254 -1.17 8.66 -5.90
C ALA A 254 -2.17 8.30 -7.01
N ASN A 255 -3.47 8.53 -6.78
CA ASN A 255 -4.48 8.26 -7.80
C ASN A 255 -4.33 9.21 -8.99
N MET A 256 -4.16 10.51 -8.72
CA MET A 256 -4.04 11.50 -9.79
C MET A 256 -2.78 11.31 -10.63
N ASP A 257 -1.70 10.78 -10.04
CA ASP A 257 -0.50 10.49 -10.81
C ASP A 257 -0.77 9.54 -11.97
N PHE A 258 -1.76 8.67 -11.86
CA PHE A 258 -2.10 7.73 -12.93
C PHE A 258 -2.86 8.38 -14.09
N LEU A 259 -3.21 9.65 -13.98
CA LEU A 259 -3.68 10.41 -15.13
C LEU A 259 -2.53 10.80 -16.07
N LYS A 260 -1.29 10.68 -15.59
CA LYS A 260 -0.11 10.96 -16.41
C LYS A 260 0.25 9.71 -17.23
N LYS A 261 0.47 9.91 -18.54
CA LYS A 261 0.76 8.80 -19.44
C LYS A 261 2.03 8.04 -19.04
N ASP A 262 3.08 8.75 -18.64
CA ASP A 262 4.36 8.11 -18.28
C ASP A 262 4.20 7.21 -17.04
N VAL A 263 3.38 7.58 -16.08
CA VAL A 263 3.13 6.76 -14.89
C VAL A 263 2.34 5.50 -15.29
N ARG A 264 1.27 5.66 -16.07
CA ARG A 264 0.50 4.51 -16.54
C ARG A 264 1.35 3.55 -17.35
N ASP A 265 2.17 4.09 -18.26
CA ASP A 265 3.02 3.25 -19.10
C ASP A 265 4.03 2.46 -18.25
N PHE A 266 4.62 3.10 -17.26
CA PHE A 266 5.55 2.42 -16.36
C PHE A 266 4.90 1.25 -15.64
N PHE A 267 3.71 1.45 -15.10
CA PHE A 267 3.05 0.41 -14.30
C PHE A 267 2.34 -0.65 -15.16
N PHE A 268 1.74 -0.25 -16.28
CA PHE A 268 0.79 -1.12 -16.96
C PHE A 268 1.17 -1.52 -18.37
N LYS A 269 2.19 -0.90 -18.97
CA LYS A 269 2.67 -1.27 -20.32
C LYS A 269 4.07 -1.85 -20.32
N GLN A 270 4.88 -1.54 -19.35
CA GLN A 270 6.23 -2.09 -19.23
C GLN A 270 6.21 -3.33 -18.33
N HIS A 271 6.95 -4.36 -18.73
CA HIS A 271 7.12 -5.52 -17.86
C HIS A 271 7.99 -5.16 -16.68
N PRO A 272 7.79 -5.81 -15.54
CA PRO A 272 6.76 -6.82 -15.27
C PRO A 272 5.38 -6.19 -14.99
N ASP A 273 4.34 -7.00 -15.11
CA ASP A 273 2.96 -6.56 -14.92
C ASP A 273 2.59 -6.41 -13.45
N ILE A 274 1.58 -5.58 -13.20
CA ILE A 274 0.93 -5.50 -11.89
C ILE A 274 -0.36 -6.34 -11.97
N TYR A 275 -0.51 -7.26 -11.04
CA TYR A 275 -1.65 -8.18 -10.98
C TYR A 275 -2.63 -7.73 -9.90
N SER A 276 -3.89 -8.01 -10.13
CA SER A 276 -4.95 -7.74 -9.17
C SER A 276 -6.08 -8.72 -9.36
N ARG A 277 -6.97 -8.79 -8.39
CA ARG A 277 -8.20 -9.53 -8.53
C ARG A 277 -9.04 -8.94 -9.66
N VAL A 278 -9.45 -9.78 -10.59
CA VAL A 278 -10.24 -9.36 -11.74
C VAL A 278 -11.73 -9.58 -11.42
N ASP A 279 -12.52 -8.53 -11.61
CA ASP A 279 -13.97 -8.62 -11.53
C ASP A 279 -14.55 -8.70 -12.94
N ASP A 280 -15.53 -9.55 -13.12
CA ASP A 280 -16.19 -9.72 -14.41
C ASP A 280 -17.29 -8.68 -14.55
N LEU A 281 -16.93 -7.49 -15.03
CA LEU A 281 -17.84 -6.36 -15.19
C LEU A 281 -17.86 -5.91 -16.63
N PRO A 282 -18.99 -5.37 -17.11
CA PRO A 282 -19.03 -4.82 -18.47
C PRO A 282 -18.16 -3.56 -18.55
N PRO A 283 -17.74 -3.20 -19.76
CA PRO A 283 -17.04 -1.93 -19.93
C PRO A 283 -17.91 -0.74 -19.53
N ALA A 284 -17.28 0.39 -19.27
CA ALA A 284 -18.01 1.61 -18.94
C ALA A 284 -18.91 2.03 -20.10
N LYS A 285 -20.09 2.55 -19.77
CA LYS A 285 -21.06 3.03 -20.74
C LYS A 285 -21.13 4.54 -20.69
N TYR A 286 -21.04 5.16 -21.85
CA TYR A 286 -21.09 6.63 -22.01
C TYR A 286 -22.35 6.96 -22.79
N ASN A 287 -23.29 7.66 -22.16
CA ASN A 287 -24.53 8.05 -22.84
C ASN A 287 -24.30 9.37 -23.62
N ALA A 288 -25.33 9.80 -24.34
CA ALA A 288 -25.16 10.80 -25.39
C ALA A 288 -24.55 12.12 -24.92
N ASP A 289 -24.85 12.53 -23.69
CA ASP A 289 -24.39 13.81 -23.16
C ASP A 289 -23.10 13.72 -22.35
N ALA A 290 -22.47 12.53 -22.31
CA ALA A 290 -21.25 12.33 -21.54
C ALA A 290 -20.07 13.08 -22.20
N VAL A 291 -19.30 13.78 -21.37
CA VAL A 291 -18.05 14.42 -21.79
C VAL A 291 -16.98 13.97 -20.81
N VAL A 292 -15.94 13.28 -21.30
CA VAL A 292 -14.89 12.77 -20.44
C VAL A 292 -13.54 13.25 -20.96
N ASN A 293 -12.80 13.97 -20.14
CA ASN A 293 -11.49 14.51 -20.46
C ASN A 293 -10.47 14.13 -19.40
N ASN A 294 -9.32 13.62 -19.83
CA ASN A 294 -8.17 13.33 -18.97
C ASN A 294 -8.58 12.63 -17.68
N SER A 295 -9.29 11.50 -17.82
CA SER A 295 -9.82 10.78 -16.67
C SER A 295 -9.67 9.28 -16.86
N LEU A 296 -9.63 8.55 -15.77
CA LEU A 296 -9.68 7.10 -15.74
C LEU A 296 -11.08 6.67 -15.34
N ILE A 297 -11.71 5.84 -16.16
CA ILE A 297 -13.05 5.32 -15.90
C ILE A 297 -12.98 3.80 -15.84
N ALA A 298 -13.28 3.23 -14.69
CA ALA A 298 -13.21 1.78 -14.51
C ALA A 298 -14.46 1.08 -15.06
N SER A 299 -14.40 -0.24 -15.10
CA SER A 299 -15.47 -1.08 -15.62
C SER A 299 -16.76 -0.94 -14.84
N GLY A 300 -17.87 -1.13 -15.51
CA GLY A 300 -19.20 -1.15 -14.88
C GLY A 300 -19.80 0.23 -14.64
N CYS A 301 -19.09 1.30 -15.03
CA CYS A 301 -19.59 2.67 -14.83
C CYS A 301 -20.63 3.05 -15.87
N ILE A 302 -21.53 3.97 -15.49
CA ILE A 302 -22.48 4.61 -16.42
C ILE A 302 -22.29 6.12 -16.26
N ILE A 303 -21.90 6.78 -17.35
CA ILE A 303 -21.53 8.18 -17.33
C ILE A 303 -22.53 8.96 -18.19
N ASN A 304 -23.28 9.88 -17.57
CA ASN A 304 -24.22 10.75 -18.26
C ASN A 304 -23.83 12.23 -18.18
N GLY A 305 -22.78 12.55 -17.44
CA GLY A 305 -22.36 13.93 -17.23
C GLY A 305 -20.94 14.18 -17.71
N THR A 306 -20.35 15.24 -17.17
CA THR A 306 -18.99 15.67 -17.48
C THR A 306 -18.03 15.20 -16.42
N VAL A 307 -16.93 14.59 -16.84
CA VAL A 307 -15.86 14.11 -15.94
C VAL A 307 -14.53 14.65 -16.47
N GLU A 308 -13.81 15.39 -15.64
CA GLU A 308 -12.55 16.03 -15.99
C GLU A 308 -11.50 15.79 -14.90
N ASN A 309 -10.29 15.39 -15.31
CA ASN A 309 -9.14 15.21 -14.41
C ASN A 309 -9.49 14.38 -13.18
N SER A 310 -10.19 13.26 -13.38
CA SER A 310 -10.74 12.50 -12.26
C SER A 310 -10.49 11.01 -12.44
N VAL A 311 -10.54 10.27 -11.33
CA VAL A 311 -10.42 8.82 -11.31
C VAL A 311 -11.74 8.25 -10.80
N ILE A 312 -12.42 7.51 -11.68
CA ILE A 312 -13.74 6.94 -11.39
C ILE A 312 -13.58 5.43 -11.27
N PHE A 313 -13.88 4.90 -10.10
CA PHE A 313 -13.71 3.49 -9.80
C PHE A 313 -14.89 2.66 -10.33
N LYS A 314 -14.91 1.37 -10.00
CA LYS A 314 -15.86 0.42 -10.61
C LYS A 314 -17.31 0.71 -10.22
N LYS A 315 -18.22 0.52 -11.16
CA LYS A 315 -19.67 0.54 -10.93
C LYS A 315 -20.18 1.86 -10.37
N VAL A 316 -19.60 2.96 -10.84
CA VAL A 316 -20.06 4.30 -10.48
C VAL A 316 -21.10 4.77 -11.47
N TYR A 317 -22.19 5.35 -10.97
CA TYR A 317 -23.20 6.02 -11.79
C TYR A 317 -23.06 7.51 -11.62
N ILE A 318 -22.90 8.23 -12.74
CA ILE A 318 -22.85 9.68 -12.77
C ILE A 318 -24.04 10.18 -13.60
N GLY A 319 -24.93 10.93 -12.93
CA GLY A 319 -26.19 11.36 -13.49
C GLY A 319 -26.09 12.46 -14.55
N ASN A 320 -27.24 12.83 -15.10
CA ASN A 320 -27.32 13.84 -16.16
C ASN A 320 -26.94 15.22 -15.61
N ASN A 321 -26.24 15.99 -16.43
CA ASN A 321 -25.79 17.35 -16.11
C ASN A 321 -24.88 17.43 -14.89
N CYS A 322 -24.29 16.31 -14.47
CA CYS A 322 -23.31 16.34 -13.40
C CYS A 322 -21.98 16.85 -13.93
N VAL A 323 -21.20 17.48 -13.05
CA VAL A 323 -19.85 17.92 -13.36
C VAL A 323 -18.94 17.39 -12.25
N ILE A 324 -17.99 16.56 -12.63
CA ILE A 324 -17.01 15.95 -11.71
C ILE A 324 -15.64 16.45 -12.15
N ARG A 325 -14.93 17.16 -11.27
CA ARG A 325 -13.60 17.69 -11.59
C ARG A 325 -12.61 17.43 -10.48
N ASN A 326 -11.40 17.04 -10.85
CA ASN A 326 -10.27 16.90 -9.94
C ASN A 326 -10.64 16.05 -8.73
N SER A 327 -11.38 14.96 -8.98
CA SER A 327 -11.97 14.17 -7.91
C SER A 327 -11.70 12.68 -8.08
N ILE A 328 -11.85 11.97 -6.98
CA ILE A 328 -11.75 10.51 -6.94
C ILE A 328 -13.10 9.99 -6.46
N ILE A 329 -13.76 9.18 -7.28
CA ILE A 329 -15.06 8.60 -6.95
C ILE A 329 -14.84 7.10 -6.77
N LEU A 330 -15.00 6.61 -5.55
CA LEU A 330 -14.69 5.21 -5.25
C LEU A 330 -15.82 4.27 -5.70
N ASN A 331 -15.65 2.98 -5.48
CA ASN A 331 -16.50 1.92 -6.04
C ASN A 331 -17.98 2.08 -5.63
N ASP A 332 -18.88 1.79 -6.56
CA ASP A 332 -20.32 1.68 -6.29
C ASP A 332 -20.98 2.98 -5.83
N VAL A 333 -20.40 4.12 -6.17
CA VAL A 333 -20.99 5.42 -5.83
C VAL A 333 -22.08 5.78 -6.87
N ASN A 334 -23.17 6.35 -6.38
CA ASN A 334 -24.29 6.81 -7.22
C ASN A 334 -24.43 8.32 -7.04
N ILE A 335 -24.27 9.07 -8.13
CA ILE A 335 -24.33 10.53 -8.09
C ILE A 335 -25.56 10.99 -8.85
N GLY A 336 -26.50 11.62 -8.15
CA GLY A 336 -27.75 12.10 -8.72
C GLY A 336 -27.57 13.28 -9.65
N ASP A 337 -28.58 13.50 -10.51
CA ASP A 337 -28.53 14.48 -11.58
C ASP A 337 -28.21 15.89 -11.06
N ASN A 338 -27.60 16.70 -11.91
CA ASN A 338 -27.35 18.13 -11.68
C ASN A 338 -26.43 18.40 -10.48
N SER A 339 -25.55 17.46 -10.16
CA SER A 339 -24.62 17.62 -9.03
C SER A 339 -23.26 18.07 -9.51
N ILE A 340 -22.57 18.82 -8.65
CA ILE A 340 -21.21 19.30 -8.91
C ILE A 340 -20.30 18.73 -7.82
N ILE A 341 -19.23 18.07 -8.23
CA ILE A 341 -18.24 17.52 -7.31
C ILE A 341 -16.86 17.95 -7.79
N GLU A 342 -16.13 18.66 -6.93
CA GLU A 342 -14.87 19.27 -7.32
C GLU A 342 -13.88 19.19 -6.16
N ASN A 343 -12.67 18.67 -6.44
CA ASN A 343 -11.60 18.52 -5.45
C ASN A 343 -12.06 17.66 -4.25
N CYS A 344 -12.68 16.52 -4.56
CA CYS A 344 -13.25 15.64 -3.53
C CYS A 344 -12.78 14.20 -3.71
N ILE A 345 -12.86 13.45 -2.62
CA ILE A 345 -12.81 11.98 -2.64
C ILE A 345 -14.17 11.52 -2.09
N VAL A 346 -14.92 10.77 -2.89
CA VAL A 346 -16.23 10.25 -2.49
C VAL A 346 -16.07 8.79 -2.10
N GLU A 347 -16.41 8.45 -0.85
CA GLU A 347 -16.26 7.11 -0.30
C GLU A 347 -17.15 6.11 -1.02
N SER A 348 -16.69 4.86 -1.09
CA SER A 348 -17.40 3.79 -1.78
C SER A 348 -18.80 3.55 -1.20
N ARG A 349 -19.72 3.20 -2.10
CA ARG A 349 -21.12 2.86 -1.79
C ARG A 349 -21.96 4.03 -1.30
N ASP A 350 -21.46 5.25 -1.44
CA ASP A 350 -22.24 6.44 -1.11
C ASP A 350 -23.23 6.75 -2.23
N THR A 351 -24.35 7.34 -1.85
CA THR A 351 -25.33 7.91 -2.79
C THR A 351 -25.43 9.40 -2.53
N LEU A 352 -25.06 10.19 -3.54
CA LEU A 352 -25.17 11.65 -3.45
C LEU A 352 -26.46 12.09 -4.15
N ARG A 353 -27.25 12.87 -3.45
CA ARG A 353 -28.55 13.32 -3.96
C ARG A 353 -28.38 14.25 -5.14
N ALA A 354 -29.41 14.27 -6.00
CA ALA A 354 -29.48 15.21 -7.11
C ALA A 354 -29.43 16.65 -6.61
N ASN A 355 -28.92 17.53 -7.46
CA ASN A 355 -28.90 18.98 -7.21
C ASN A 355 -28.03 19.35 -6.01
N THR A 356 -26.96 18.62 -5.75
CA THR A 356 -26.05 18.95 -4.64
C THR A 356 -24.71 19.44 -5.17
N VAL A 357 -24.02 20.22 -4.35
CA VAL A 357 -22.70 20.75 -4.65
C VAL A 357 -21.75 20.37 -3.54
N HIS A 358 -20.65 19.72 -3.92
CA HIS A 358 -19.59 19.33 -2.99
C HIS A 358 -18.27 19.85 -3.55
N GLN A 359 -17.63 20.74 -2.84
CA GLN A 359 -16.40 21.37 -3.32
C GLN A 359 -15.36 21.44 -2.23
N GLY A 360 -14.19 20.87 -2.50
CA GLY A 360 -12.97 21.12 -1.75
C GLY A 360 -12.10 22.10 -2.51
N THR A 361 -10.84 22.20 -2.11
CA THR A 361 -9.85 23.01 -2.81
C THR A 361 -8.64 22.15 -3.14
N PRO A 362 -7.80 22.58 -4.08
CA PRO A 362 -6.57 21.81 -4.36
C PRO A 362 -5.69 21.61 -3.13
N GLU A 363 -5.72 22.54 -2.19
CA GLU A 363 -4.91 22.47 -0.96
C GLU A 363 -5.59 21.68 0.15
N ASP A 364 -6.91 21.48 0.05
CA ASP A 364 -7.67 20.76 1.06
C ASP A 364 -8.80 19.96 0.39
N ILE A 365 -8.43 18.77 -0.05
CA ILE A 365 -9.35 17.84 -0.71
C ILE A 365 -10.42 17.41 0.31
N LYS A 366 -11.68 17.52 -0.10
CA LYS A 366 -12.82 17.18 0.75
C LYS A 366 -13.15 15.69 0.63
N VAL A 367 -13.24 15.01 1.75
CA VAL A 367 -13.69 13.62 1.78
C VAL A 367 -15.18 13.59 2.08
N ILE A 368 -15.94 12.92 1.22
CA ILE A 368 -17.39 12.79 1.37
C ILE A 368 -17.71 11.36 1.79
N VAL A 369 -18.31 11.22 2.96
CA VAL A 369 -18.77 9.94 3.49
C VAL A 369 -20.23 10.11 3.90
N GLU A 370 -21.11 9.31 3.30
CA GLU A 370 -22.51 9.33 3.68
C GLU A 370 -22.68 8.73 5.07
N LYS A 371 -23.19 9.52 5.98
CA LYS A 371 -23.56 9.04 7.31
C LYS A 371 -24.98 8.51 7.24
N ASN A 372 -25.09 7.19 7.25
CA ASN A 372 -26.40 6.55 7.22
C ASN A 372 -27.03 6.63 8.61
N PHE A 373 -27.84 7.64 8.82
CA PHE A 373 -28.53 7.81 10.11
C PHE A 373 -29.65 6.78 10.32
N ARG A 374 -29.97 5.99 9.28
CA ARG A 374 -31.07 5.00 9.36
C ARG A 374 -30.79 3.86 10.33
N TYR A 375 -29.53 3.64 10.69
CA TYR A 375 -29.16 2.53 11.56
C TYR A 375 -28.47 2.99 12.84
N ALA A 376 -28.55 4.28 13.15
CA ALA A 376 -27.98 4.83 14.38
C ALA A 376 -29.05 4.83 15.49
N LEU A 377 -29.51 3.61 15.87
CA LEU A 377 -30.37 3.42 17.04
C LEU A 377 -29.70 2.45 17.98
#